data_a9463f07953166ab133ebf6557e5de94
#
_entry.id   a9463f07953166ab133ebf6557e5de94
#
_cell.length_a   1.000
_cell.length_b   1.000
_cell.length_c   1.000
_cell.angle_alpha   90.00
_cell.angle_beta   90.00
_cell.angle_gamma   90.00
#
_symmetry.space_group_name_H-M   'P 1'
#
loop_
_entity.id
_entity.type
_entity.pdbx_description
1 polymer ?
#
loop_
_entity_poly.entity_id
_entity_poly.type
_entity_poly.pdbx_seq_one_letter_code
_entity_poly.pdbx_strand_id
1 'polypeptide(L)'
;LSNQKSKAVPLNPFCEAYLAIPEISENLSEEKAMTLAQKMVDLKSHLNQQANSTEIACDEESRSYLAELSLALRTMITEANTREEENFTLADETLLIEILSDAILTSFKADVPQMLTEHVVQAFARRLEIEEVPRKKDRILDMHDRLKSYVINSNKSRFFNVPTEPLGDFDIFHIDISAIKDDKGKLALVMVSMLPRILAMAEASQHDNRPTFLFIDEAHIQFQIPSVVTSALLIAKVARKLGLWLVPSTQNVADMNSEMATKILSLIETWILLGVDEKELLDVQKFKQLTPEQIALIRDIDSQKGLYSEAVLLGSRYQGLFRVIPPRYLLALLMTEKSEKAQRHALEQEHDVLKAAEIVAHRLENKTQASRQEGYFYED
;
A
#
# COMPACT_ATOMS: atom_id res chain seq x y z
N LEU A 1 9.74 20.96 6.77
CA LEU A 1 10.18 19.75 6.04
C LEU A 1 11.61 19.98 5.64
N SER A 2 12.53 19.57 6.54
CA SER A 2 13.98 19.70 6.33
C SER A 2 14.38 18.93 5.07
N ASN A 3 15.41 19.45 4.40
CA ASN A 3 16.16 18.81 3.32
C ASN A 3 16.89 17.53 3.81
N GLN A 4 16.21 16.67 4.56
CA GLN A 4 16.68 15.32 4.81
C GLN A 4 16.60 14.60 3.48
N LYS A 5 17.78 14.36 2.87
CA LYS A 5 17.91 13.36 1.82
C LYS A 5 17.14 12.15 2.28
N SER A 6 16.12 11.77 1.55
CA SER A 6 15.32 10.57 1.84
C SER A 6 16.29 9.42 2.04
N LYS A 7 16.52 9.03 3.28
CA LYS A 7 17.25 7.81 3.57
C LYS A 7 16.35 6.68 3.07
N ALA A 8 16.88 5.88 2.16
CA ALA A 8 16.23 4.64 1.80
C ALA A 8 16.08 3.81 3.09
N VAL A 9 14.84 3.65 3.55
CA VAL A 9 14.56 2.89 4.76
C VAL A 9 14.56 1.40 4.38
N PRO A 10 15.33 0.56 5.07
CA PRO A 10 15.26 -0.88 4.90
C PRO A 10 13.85 -1.37 5.17
N LEU A 11 13.38 -2.29 4.36
CA LEU A 11 12.07 -2.91 4.51
C LEU A 11 12.21 -4.43 4.44
N ASN A 12 12.44 -5.05 5.58
CA ASN A 12 12.47 -6.50 5.70
C ASN A 12 11.02 -7.05 5.63
N PRO A 13 10.65 -7.82 4.60
CA PRO A 13 9.30 -8.37 4.49
C PRO A 13 8.93 -9.33 5.62
N PHE A 14 9.92 -9.87 6.30
CA PHE A 14 9.78 -10.89 7.35
C PHE A 14 10.02 -10.35 8.76
N CYS A 15 10.07 -9.03 8.96
CA CYS A 15 10.39 -8.43 10.27
C CYS A 15 9.39 -8.81 11.37
N GLU A 16 8.16 -9.08 11.01
CA GLU A 16 7.06 -9.46 11.91
C GLU A 16 6.73 -10.96 11.82
N ALA A 17 7.63 -11.78 11.23
CA ALA A 17 7.37 -13.20 11.01
C ALA A 17 7.01 -13.97 12.30
N TYR A 18 7.54 -13.56 13.44
CA TYR A 18 7.23 -14.18 14.74
C TYR A 18 5.82 -13.86 15.25
N LEU A 19 5.19 -12.79 14.75
CA LEU A 19 3.78 -12.47 15.05
C LEU A 19 2.80 -13.39 14.31
N ALA A 20 3.25 -14.10 13.29
CA ALA A 20 2.44 -15.15 12.65
C ALA A 20 2.07 -16.28 13.62
N ILE A 21 2.72 -16.30 14.78
CA ILE A 21 2.55 -17.30 15.81
C ILE A 21 2.35 -16.58 17.16
N PRO A 22 1.10 -16.24 17.53
CA PRO A 22 0.80 -15.44 18.73
C PRO A 22 1.43 -15.96 20.03
N GLU A 23 1.73 -17.25 20.10
CA GLU A 23 2.30 -17.90 21.27
C GLU A 23 3.83 -17.78 21.36
N ILE A 24 4.50 -17.25 20.35
CA ILE A 24 5.96 -17.06 20.36
C ILE A 24 6.38 -15.81 21.16
N SER A 25 5.49 -14.85 21.37
CA SER A 25 5.79 -13.65 22.16
C SER A 25 6.02 -13.92 23.66
N GLU A 26 5.64 -15.09 24.15
CA GLU A 26 5.88 -15.51 25.53
C GLU A 26 6.83 -16.72 25.55
N ASN A 27 7.97 -16.64 26.22
CA ASN A 27 9.03 -17.67 26.38
C ASN A 27 8.54 -19.11 26.21
N LEU A 28 8.74 -19.71 25.05
CA LEU A 28 8.20 -21.03 24.67
C LEU A 28 9.05 -22.16 25.22
N SER A 29 8.42 -23.07 25.97
CA SER A 29 8.95 -24.40 26.27
C SER A 29 8.90 -25.30 25.02
N GLU A 30 9.72 -26.39 24.98
CA GLU A 30 9.69 -27.38 23.88
C GLU A 30 8.27 -27.93 23.58
N GLU A 31 7.46 -28.10 24.64
CA GLU A 31 6.07 -28.56 24.54
C GLU A 31 5.16 -27.60 23.75
N LYS A 32 5.34 -26.29 23.96
CA LYS A 32 4.63 -25.26 23.19
C LYS A 32 5.09 -25.19 21.73
N ALA A 33 6.38 -25.45 21.47
CA ALA A 33 6.89 -25.53 20.09
C ALA A 33 6.29 -26.72 19.31
N MET A 34 6.04 -27.86 19.96
CA MET A 34 5.33 -28.99 19.38
C MET A 34 3.84 -28.67 19.13
N THR A 35 3.17 -28.01 20.07
CA THR A 35 1.78 -27.55 19.91
C THR A 35 1.66 -26.57 18.74
N LEU A 36 2.65 -25.73 18.57
CA LEU A 36 2.73 -24.79 17.46
C LEU A 36 2.90 -25.51 16.12
N ALA A 37 3.81 -26.48 16.04
CA ALA A 37 3.98 -27.31 14.85
C ALA A 37 2.67 -28.03 14.48
N GLN A 38 1.90 -28.50 15.47
CA GLN A 38 0.59 -29.09 15.23
C GLN A 38 -0.42 -28.08 14.71
N LYS A 39 -0.52 -26.89 15.27
CA LYS A 39 -1.39 -25.82 14.75
C LYS A 39 -1.05 -25.43 13.30
N MET A 40 0.24 -25.46 12.93
CA MET A 40 0.68 -25.22 11.55
C MET A 40 0.24 -26.35 10.61
N VAL A 41 0.24 -27.60 11.06
CA VAL A 41 -0.32 -28.75 10.32
C VAL A 41 -1.84 -28.60 10.18
N ASP A 42 -2.53 -28.16 11.23
CA ASP A 42 -3.97 -27.93 11.22
C ASP A 42 -4.35 -26.75 10.29
N LEU A 43 -3.57 -25.67 10.30
CA LEU A 43 -3.71 -24.56 9.36
C LEU A 43 -3.53 -25.04 7.91
N LYS A 44 -2.52 -25.89 7.65
CA LYS A 44 -2.31 -26.52 6.34
C LYS A 44 -3.51 -27.37 5.89
N SER A 45 -4.10 -28.14 6.80
CA SER A 45 -5.31 -28.93 6.48
C SER A 45 -6.53 -28.03 6.22
N HIS A 46 -6.69 -26.92 6.93
CA HIS A 46 -7.71 -25.92 6.66
C HIS A 46 -7.54 -25.24 5.30
N LEU A 47 -6.32 -24.82 4.96
CA LEU A 47 -6.01 -24.23 3.65
C LEU A 47 -6.28 -25.22 2.51
N ASN A 48 -5.95 -26.50 2.68
CA ASN A 48 -6.24 -27.55 1.70
C ASN A 48 -7.75 -27.84 1.56
N GLN A 49 -8.53 -27.68 2.62
CA GLN A 49 -10.01 -27.80 2.56
C GLN A 49 -10.65 -26.59 1.87
N GLN A 50 -10.13 -25.39 2.09
CA GLN A 50 -10.59 -24.15 1.44
C GLN A 50 -10.27 -24.10 -0.07
N ALA A 51 -9.18 -24.72 -0.50
CA ALA A 51 -8.79 -24.79 -1.90
C ALA A 51 -9.79 -25.58 -2.78
N ASN A 52 -10.61 -26.43 -2.18
CA ASN A 52 -11.66 -27.17 -2.86
C ASN A 52 -13.03 -26.45 -2.90
N SER A 53 -13.15 -25.29 -2.26
CA SER A 53 -14.32 -24.43 -2.32
C SER A 53 -14.01 -23.18 -3.14
N THR A 54 -14.81 -22.93 -4.18
CA THR A 54 -14.68 -21.79 -5.10
C THR A 54 -15.00 -20.43 -4.42
N GLU A 55 -15.29 -20.41 -3.15
CA GLU A 55 -15.50 -19.23 -2.32
C GLU A 55 -14.45 -19.22 -1.21
N ILE A 56 -13.52 -18.27 -1.29
CA ILE A 56 -12.67 -17.92 -0.16
C ILE A 56 -13.56 -17.20 0.86
N ALA A 57 -14.25 -17.97 1.68
CA ALA A 57 -14.83 -17.44 2.90
C ALA A 57 -13.65 -17.12 3.82
N CYS A 58 -13.25 -15.85 3.86
CA CYS A 58 -12.36 -15.36 4.90
C CYS A 58 -13.12 -15.51 6.22
N ASP A 59 -12.77 -16.55 6.98
CA ASP A 59 -13.20 -16.68 8.35
C ASP A 59 -12.57 -15.51 9.13
N GLU A 60 -13.40 -14.76 9.83
CA GLU A 60 -13.13 -13.41 10.29
C GLU A 60 -12.07 -13.31 11.39
N GLU A 61 -11.66 -14.41 11.99
CA GLU A 61 -10.73 -14.45 13.12
C GLU A 61 -9.31 -14.92 12.76
N SER A 62 -9.10 -15.58 11.62
CA SER A 62 -7.76 -16.02 11.22
C SER A 62 -7.12 -15.06 10.24
N ARG A 63 -6.65 -13.92 10.73
CA ARG A 63 -5.58 -13.18 10.11
C ARG A 63 -4.37 -14.09 10.04
N SER A 64 -4.20 -14.80 8.94
CA SER A 64 -3.04 -15.64 8.75
C SER A 64 -1.88 -14.73 8.33
N TYR A 65 -1.09 -14.23 9.29
CA TYR A 65 0.20 -13.60 9.00
C TYR A 65 1.06 -14.46 8.07
N LEU A 66 0.91 -15.78 8.14
CA LEU A 66 1.56 -16.70 7.20
C LEU A 66 1.09 -16.49 5.75
N ALA A 67 -0.19 -16.20 5.51
CA ALA A 67 -0.66 -15.91 4.16
C ALA A 67 -0.08 -14.58 3.63
N GLU A 68 0.05 -13.58 4.49
CA GLU A 68 0.67 -12.31 4.17
C GLU A 68 2.18 -12.47 3.89
N LEU A 69 2.89 -13.23 4.73
CA LEU A 69 4.30 -13.57 4.52
C LEU A 69 4.50 -14.42 3.25
N SER A 70 3.59 -15.36 2.98
CA SER A 70 3.58 -16.16 1.77
C SER A 70 3.40 -15.30 0.53
N LEU A 71 2.52 -14.30 0.59
CA LEU A 71 2.34 -13.34 -0.51
C LEU A 71 3.60 -12.50 -0.75
N ALA A 72 4.27 -12.04 0.31
CA ALA A 72 5.53 -11.32 0.18
C ALA A 72 6.61 -12.23 -0.45
N LEU A 73 6.73 -13.47 0.01
CA LEU A 73 7.67 -14.45 -0.52
C LEU A 73 7.37 -14.79 -2.00
N ARG A 74 6.10 -15.01 -2.34
CA ARG A 74 5.65 -15.20 -3.72
C ARG A 74 6.03 -14.00 -4.59
N THR A 75 5.78 -12.78 -4.11
CA THR A 75 6.13 -11.54 -4.83
C THR A 75 7.63 -11.43 -5.08
N MET A 76 8.47 -11.86 -4.12
CA MET A 76 9.94 -11.91 -4.30
C MET A 76 10.35 -12.92 -5.37
N ILE A 77 9.72 -14.09 -5.40
CA ILE A 77 10.04 -15.17 -6.36
C ILE A 77 9.56 -14.80 -7.77
N THR A 78 8.36 -14.24 -7.91
CA THR A 78 7.76 -13.90 -9.21
C THR A 78 8.23 -12.54 -9.73
N GLU A 79 8.81 -11.70 -8.87
CA GLU A 79 9.17 -10.31 -9.16
C GLU A 79 7.97 -9.50 -9.72
N ALA A 80 6.77 -9.82 -9.30
CA ALA A 80 5.49 -9.28 -9.78
C ALA A 80 5.28 -9.47 -11.30
N ASN A 81 5.92 -10.48 -11.90
CA ASN A 81 5.71 -10.83 -13.28
C ASN A 81 4.36 -11.56 -13.43
N THR A 82 3.44 -10.99 -14.18
CA THR A 82 2.08 -11.53 -14.35
C THR A 82 2.06 -12.99 -14.81
N ARG A 83 2.93 -13.38 -15.76
CA ARG A 83 3.02 -14.77 -16.23
C ARG A 83 3.49 -15.73 -15.16
N GLU A 84 4.49 -15.31 -14.38
CA GLU A 84 5.01 -16.11 -13.27
C GLU A 84 3.95 -16.23 -12.16
N GLU A 85 3.20 -15.19 -11.89
CA GLU A 85 2.10 -15.21 -10.94
C GLU A 85 0.95 -16.12 -11.39
N GLU A 86 0.58 -16.11 -12.66
CA GLU A 86 -0.44 -16.99 -13.24
C GLU A 86 -0.02 -18.48 -13.22
N ASN A 87 1.29 -18.75 -13.36
CA ASN A 87 1.84 -20.11 -13.31
C ASN A 87 2.07 -20.61 -11.87
N PHE A 88 1.80 -19.79 -10.87
CA PHE A 88 1.96 -20.15 -9.47
C PHE A 88 0.78 -21.03 -9.02
N THR A 89 1.07 -22.26 -8.64
CA THR A 89 0.06 -23.25 -8.32
C THR A 89 -0.24 -23.30 -6.81
N LEU A 90 -1.37 -23.90 -6.44
CA LEU A 90 -1.69 -24.19 -5.05
C LEU A 90 -0.61 -25.06 -4.36
N ALA A 91 0.02 -25.97 -5.11
CA ALA A 91 1.14 -26.76 -4.59
C ALA A 91 2.36 -25.90 -4.25
N ASP A 92 2.62 -24.85 -5.06
CA ASP A 92 3.66 -23.88 -4.79
C ASP A 92 3.34 -23.06 -3.52
N GLU A 93 2.10 -22.60 -3.36
CA GLU A 93 1.66 -21.88 -2.15
C GLU A 93 1.80 -22.74 -0.89
N THR A 94 1.40 -24.00 -0.96
CA THR A 94 1.59 -24.93 0.15
C THR A 94 3.07 -25.09 0.50
N LEU A 95 3.93 -25.23 -0.50
CA LEU A 95 5.37 -25.34 -0.34
C LEU A 95 5.96 -24.07 0.32
N LEU A 96 5.50 -22.87 -0.09
CA LEU A 96 5.97 -21.63 0.54
C LEU A 96 5.60 -21.55 2.03
N ILE A 97 4.39 -21.98 2.39
CA ILE A 97 3.96 -22.03 3.79
C ILE A 97 4.81 -23.02 4.60
N GLU A 98 5.12 -24.22 4.05
CA GLU A 98 6.00 -25.19 4.70
C GLU A 98 7.40 -24.61 4.94
N ILE A 99 7.98 -23.95 3.93
CA ILE A 99 9.32 -23.35 4.02
C ILE A 99 9.34 -22.16 4.99
N LEU A 100 8.32 -21.30 4.95
CA LEU A 100 8.21 -20.19 5.90
C LEU A 100 8.11 -20.70 7.34
N SER A 101 7.31 -21.74 7.54
CA SER A 101 7.15 -22.38 8.84
C SER A 101 8.48 -22.93 9.38
N ASP A 102 9.26 -23.61 8.53
CA ASP A 102 10.59 -24.11 8.91
C ASP A 102 11.56 -22.94 9.18
N ALA A 103 11.55 -21.89 8.35
CA ALA A 103 12.38 -20.71 8.55
C ALA A 103 12.08 -20.02 9.89
N ILE A 104 10.79 -19.80 10.20
CA ILE A 104 10.34 -19.16 11.44
C ILE A 104 10.78 -19.98 12.65
N LEU A 105 10.48 -21.27 12.66
CA LEU A 105 10.81 -22.16 13.78
C LEU A 105 12.33 -22.28 14.00
N THR A 106 13.09 -22.38 12.91
CA THR A 106 14.55 -22.51 12.99
C THR A 106 15.19 -21.21 13.47
N SER A 107 14.74 -20.07 12.96
CA SER A 107 15.23 -18.75 13.37
C SER A 107 14.88 -18.47 14.83
N PHE A 108 13.69 -18.84 15.26
CA PHE A 108 13.26 -18.70 16.65
C PHE A 108 14.11 -19.55 17.61
N LYS A 109 14.34 -20.84 17.27
CA LYS A 109 15.19 -21.74 18.07
C LYS A 109 16.65 -21.27 18.14
N ALA A 110 17.12 -20.56 17.11
CA ALA A 110 18.47 -19.99 17.06
C ALA A 110 18.56 -18.60 17.73
N ASP A 111 17.49 -18.16 18.41
CA ASP A 111 17.39 -16.87 19.10
C ASP A 111 17.71 -15.67 18.18
N VAL A 112 17.29 -15.76 16.90
CA VAL A 112 17.46 -14.69 15.92
C VAL A 112 16.48 -13.57 16.25
N PRO A 113 16.93 -12.32 16.49
CA PRO A 113 16.04 -11.24 16.91
C PRO A 113 14.96 -10.89 15.87
N GLN A 114 15.28 -11.05 14.59
CA GLN A 114 14.38 -10.78 13.48
C GLN A 114 14.68 -11.69 12.30
N MET A 115 13.68 -12.41 11.80
CA MET A 115 13.86 -13.24 10.61
C MET A 115 14.15 -12.38 9.38
N LEU A 116 15.14 -12.77 8.58
CA LEU A 116 15.56 -12.11 7.34
C LEU A 116 15.35 -13.04 6.15
N THR A 117 15.43 -12.49 4.95
CA THR A 117 15.34 -13.28 3.69
C THR A 117 16.36 -14.41 3.64
N GLU A 118 17.58 -14.23 4.18
CA GLU A 118 18.59 -15.27 4.23
C GLU A 118 18.15 -16.52 5.01
N HIS A 119 17.37 -16.38 6.07
CA HIS A 119 16.85 -17.52 6.84
C HIS A 119 15.82 -18.32 6.01
N VAL A 120 15.03 -17.63 5.17
CA VAL A 120 14.11 -18.29 4.23
C VAL A 120 14.90 -19.02 3.12
N VAL A 121 15.97 -18.42 2.59
CA VAL A 121 16.88 -19.08 1.63
C VAL A 121 17.49 -20.34 2.23
N GLN A 122 17.91 -20.29 3.48
CA GLN A 122 18.44 -21.48 4.19
C GLN A 122 17.38 -22.58 4.37
N ALA A 123 16.12 -22.20 4.61
CA ALA A 123 15.01 -23.17 4.69
C ALA A 123 14.75 -23.83 3.33
N PHE A 124 14.82 -23.09 2.22
CA PHE A 124 14.78 -23.68 0.88
C PHE A 124 15.93 -24.67 0.64
N ALA A 125 17.15 -24.32 1.06
CA ALA A 125 18.31 -25.20 0.93
C ALA A 125 18.11 -26.53 1.71
N ARG A 126 17.63 -26.46 2.96
CA ARG A 126 17.27 -27.66 3.75
C ARG A 126 16.21 -28.51 3.04
N ARG A 127 15.18 -27.85 2.48
CA ARG A 127 14.13 -28.57 1.75
C ARG A 127 14.66 -29.29 0.51
N LEU A 128 15.62 -28.69 -0.21
CA LEU A 128 16.27 -29.28 -1.37
C LEU A 128 17.08 -30.55 -1.04
N GLU A 129 17.66 -30.62 0.16
CA GLU A 129 18.42 -31.80 0.61
C GLU A 129 17.54 -33.03 0.80
N ILE A 130 16.31 -32.84 1.25
CA ILE A 130 15.38 -33.92 1.60
C ILE A 130 14.37 -34.25 0.48
N GLU A 131 14.26 -33.42 -0.57
CA GLU A 131 13.33 -33.66 -1.67
C GLU A 131 13.89 -34.70 -2.64
N GLU A 132 13.16 -35.80 -2.81
CA GLU A 132 13.55 -36.92 -3.67
C GLU A 132 12.92 -36.87 -5.07
N VAL A 133 11.78 -36.17 -5.22
CA VAL A 133 11.06 -36.11 -6.48
C VAL A 133 11.70 -35.10 -7.41
N PRO A 134 12.31 -35.52 -8.57
CA PRO A 134 13.11 -34.62 -9.40
C PRO A 134 12.37 -33.35 -9.83
N ARG A 135 11.13 -33.47 -10.33
CA ARG A 135 10.34 -32.33 -10.78
C ARG A 135 10.05 -31.32 -9.65
N LYS A 136 9.81 -31.78 -8.43
CA LYS A 136 9.63 -30.90 -7.28
C LYS A 136 10.95 -30.24 -6.89
N LYS A 137 12.04 -31.00 -6.93
CA LYS A 137 13.38 -30.51 -6.63
C LYS A 137 13.78 -29.41 -7.60
N ASP A 138 13.54 -29.57 -8.89
CA ASP A 138 13.80 -28.54 -9.91
C ASP A 138 12.97 -27.26 -9.62
N ARG A 139 11.70 -27.41 -9.24
CA ARG A 139 10.84 -26.27 -8.90
C ARG A 139 11.32 -25.54 -7.64
N ILE A 140 11.72 -26.26 -6.60
CA ILE A 140 12.27 -25.71 -5.37
C ILE A 140 13.59 -24.98 -5.67
N LEU A 141 14.45 -25.55 -6.52
CA LEU A 141 15.72 -24.96 -6.92
C LEU A 141 15.51 -23.64 -7.68
N ASP A 142 14.56 -23.59 -8.60
CA ASP A 142 14.21 -22.34 -9.32
C ASP A 142 13.79 -21.24 -8.34
N MET A 143 12.88 -21.56 -7.41
CA MET A 143 12.42 -20.62 -6.39
C MET A 143 13.56 -20.16 -5.46
N HIS A 144 14.39 -21.10 -5.01
CA HIS A 144 15.56 -20.81 -4.18
C HIS A 144 16.53 -19.85 -4.87
N ASP A 145 16.88 -20.09 -6.15
CA ASP A 145 17.85 -19.27 -6.86
C ASP A 145 17.32 -17.86 -7.13
N ARG A 146 16.04 -17.72 -7.41
CA ARG A 146 15.37 -16.41 -7.51
C ARG A 146 15.45 -15.67 -6.19
N LEU A 147 15.08 -16.31 -5.08
CA LEU A 147 15.08 -15.70 -3.75
C LEU A 147 16.50 -15.36 -3.29
N LYS A 148 17.49 -16.20 -3.60
CA LYS A 148 18.92 -15.98 -3.30
C LYS A 148 19.44 -14.66 -3.87
N SER A 149 18.85 -14.17 -4.97
CA SER A 149 19.19 -12.86 -5.52
C SER A 149 19.00 -11.71 -4.53
N TYR A 150 18.05 -11.85 -3.59
CA TYR A 150 17.77 -10.86 -2.56
C TYR A 150 18.78 -10.87 -1.41
N VAL A 151 19.58 -11.93 -1.30
CA VAL A 151 20.66 -12.04 -0.29
C VAL A 151 22.00 -11.58 -0.87
N ILE A 152 22.35 -12.02 -2.09
CA ILE A 152 23.64 -11.77 -2.69
C ILE A 152 23.73 -10.46 -3.49
N ASN A 153 22.63 -9.97 -4.02
CA ASN A 153 22.60 -8.73 -4.80
C ASN A 153 22.56 -7.51 -3.87
N SER A 154 23.63 -6.73 -3.84
CA SER A 154 23.79 -5.57 -2.96
C SER A 154 22.66 -4.53 -3.07
N ASN A 155 22.01 -4.41 -4.24
CA ASN A 155 20.91 -3.49 -4.43
C ASN A 155 19.59 -3.99 -3.82
N LYS A 156 19.35 -5.30 -3.82
CA LYS A 156 18.16 -5.90 -3.21
C LYS A 156 18.38 -6.18 -1.73
N SER A 157 19.53 -6.76 -1.36
CA SER A 157 19.80 -7.21 0.01
C SER A 157 19.80 -6.08 1.03
N ARG A 158 20.36 -4.91 0.67
CA ARG A 158 20.38 -3.74 1.57
C ARG A 158 18.98 -3.16 1.88
N PHE A 159 17.95 -3.53 1.12
CA PHE A 159 16.57 -3.11 1.38
C PHE A 159 15.74 -4.22 2.02
N PHE A 160 15.92 -5.46 1.58
CA PHE A 160 15.01 -6.55 1.91
C PHE A 160 15.65 -7.68 2.75
N ASN A 161 16.97 -7.63 2.98
CA ASN A 161 17.69 -8.62 3.79
C ASN A 161 18.50 -7.95 4.92
N VAL A 162 17.90 -6.96 5.58
CA VAL A 162 18.49 -6.29 6.75
C VAL A 162 17.40 -6.05 7.79
N PRO A 163 17.75 -5.99 9.07
CA PRO A 163 16.79 -5.69 10.13
C PRO A 163 16.09 -4.36 9.85
N THR A 164 14.79 -4.33 10.11
CA THR A 164 13.96 -3.13 9.97
C THR A 164 13.49 -2.69 11.35
N GLU A 165 13.57 -1.40 11.63
CA GLU A 165 13.00 -0.85 12.85
C GLU A 165 11.46 -0.94 12.79
N PRO A 166 10.78 -1.19 13.92
CA PRO A 166 9.33 -1.12 13.99
C PRO A 166 8.85 0.26 13.52
N LEU A 167 7.70 0.29 12.85
CA LEU A 167 7.03 1.55 12.59
C LEU A 167 6.68 2.18 13.94
N GLY A 168 7.16 3.42 14.17
CA GLY A 168 6.80 4.15 15.37
C GLY A 168 5.31 4.50 15.41
N ASP A 169 4.84 4.95 16.57
CA ASP A 169 3.50 5.52 16.72
C ASP A 169 3.49 6.91 16.07
N PHE A 170 2.96 7.00 14.87
CA PHE A 170 2.89 8.23 14.08
C PHE A 170 1.43 8.57 13.77
N ASP A 171 1.03 9.82 13.97
CA ASP A 171 -0.25 10.31 13.47
C ASP A 171 -0.31 10.39 11.94
N ILE A 172 0.84 10.66 11.31
CA ILE A 172 0.99 10.74 9.85
C ILE A 172 2.27 10.00 9.45
N PHE A 173 2.10 9.00 8.58
CA PHE A 173 3.19 8.25 7.99
C PHE A 173 3.14 8.39 6.46
N HIS A 174 4.26 8.77 5.84
CA HIS A 174 4.36 8.97 4.39
C HIS A 174 5.50 8.15 3.81
N ILE A 175 5.18 7.36 2.77
CA ILE A 175 6.14 6.58 2.00
C ILE A 175 6.28 7.20 0.62
N ASP A 176 7.47 7.71 0.29
CA ASP A 176 7.77 8.17 -1.05
C ASP A 176 8.27 6.99 -1.91
N ILE A 177 7.45 6.59 -2.87
CA ILE A 177 7.73 5.50 -3.81
C ILE A 177 8.26 5.99 -5.16
N SER A 178 8.46 7.30 -5.34
CA SER A 178 8.85 7.90 -6.63
C SER A 178 10.13 7.31 -7.21
N ALA A 179 11.09 6.92 -6.35
CA ALA A 179 12.36 6.33 -6.76
C ALA A 179 12.26 4.88 -7.27
N ILE A 180 11.14 4.19 -7.00
CA ILE A 180 10.94 2.76 -7.34
C ILE A 180 9.71 2.52 -8.22
N LYS A 181 8.97 3.55 -8.60
CA LYS A 181 7.71 3.43 -9.36
C LYS A 181 7.84 2.67 -10.68
N ASP A 182 9.02 2.75 -11.32
CA ASP A 182 9.30 2.09 -12.59
C ASP A 182 9.79 0.64 -12.43
N ASP A 183 10.11 0.20 -11.20
CA ASP A 183 10.49 -1.17 -10.87
C ASP A 183 9.31 -1.88 -10.21
N LYS A 184 8.47 -2.53 -11.04
CA LYS A 184 7.24 -3.19 -10.58
C LYS A 184 7.49 -4.22 -9.47
N GLY A 185 8.60 -4.96 -9.54
CA GLY A 185 8.94 -5.96 -8.53
C GLY A 185 9.23 -5.34 -7.16
N LYS A 186 10.03 -4.27 -7.11
CA LYS A 186 10.29 -3.55 -5.86
C LYS A 186 9.04 -2.85 -5.35
N LEU A 187 8.29 -2.20 -6.23
CA LEU A 187 7.05 -1.53 -5.85
C LEU A 187 6.06 -2.51 -5.22
N ALA A 188 5.85 -3.66 -5.87
CA ALA A 188 4.99 -4.72 -5.36
C ALA A 188 5.44 -5.20 -3.98
N LEU A 189 6.74 -5.47 -3.83
CA LEU A 189 7.29 -5.97 -2.58
C LEU A 189 7.16 -4.96 -1.44
N VAL A 190 7.41 -3.67 -1.71
CA VAL A 190 7.18 -2.59 -0.73
C VAL A 190 5.71 -2.55 -0.31
N MET A 191 4.79 -2.55 -1.26
CA MET A 191 3.36 -2.49 -0.98
C MET A 191 2.89 -3.71 -0.16
N VAL A 192 3.21 -4.92 -0.61
CA VAL A 192 2.83 -6.16 0.07
C VAL A 192 3.43 -6.24 1.48
N SER A 193 4.67 -5.77 1.69
CA SER A 193 5.33 -5.78 3.00
C SER A 193 4.80 -4.72 3.96
N MET A 194 4.23 -3.62 3.43
CA MET A 194 3.67 -2.55 4.27
C MET A 194 2.24 -2.83 4.74
N LEU A 195 1.48 -3.62 4.00
CA LEU A 195 0.07 -3.84 4.27
C LEU A 195 -0.22 -4.49 5.62
N PRO A 196 0.49 -5.55 6.06
CA PRO A 196 0.32 -6.12 7.40
C PRO A 196 0.52 -5.09 8.51
N ARG A 197 1.52 -4.23 8.35
CA ARG A 197 1.84 -3.18 9.33
C ARG A 197 0.75 -2.12 9.41
N ILE A 198 0.22 -1.70 8.25
CA ILE A 198 -0.89 -0.74 8.19
C ILE A 198 -2.12 -1.33 8.88
N LEU A 199 -2.40 -2.60 8.67
CA LEU A 199 -3.51 -3.28 9.33
C LEU A 199 -3.29 -3.37 10.85
N ALA A 200 -2.09 -3.73 11.30
CA ALA A 200 -1.76 -3.75 12.73
C ALA A 200 -1.88 -2.37 13.39
N MET A 201 -1.45 -1.30 12.70
CA MET A 201 -1.64 0.08 13.16
C MET A 201 -3.13 0.45 13.25
N ALA A 202 -3.95 0.05 12.26
CA ALA A 202 -5.38 0.28 12.29
C ALA A 202 -6.06 -0.45 13.45
N GLU A 203 -5.66 -1.68 13.77
CA GLU A 203 -6.15 -2.41 14.94
C GLU A 203 -5.80 -1.70 16.24
N ALA A 204 -4.55 -1.31 16.42
CA ALA A 204 -4.11 -0.58 17.59
C ALA A 204 -4.91 0.72 17.78
N SER A 205 -5.17 1.46 16.68
CA SER A 205 -5.92 2.72 16.70
C SER A 205 -7.40 2.57 17.08
N GLN A 206 -7.98 1.36 16.98
CA GLN A 206 -9.36 1.11 17.41
C GLN A 206 -9.56 1.32 18.91
N HIS A 207 -8.55 1.01 19.72
CA HIS A 207 -8.61 1.19 21.16
C HIS A 207 -8.82 2.67 21.55
N ASP A 208 -8.31 3.58 20.72
CA ASP A 208 -8.41 5.01 20.89
C ASP A 208 -9.60 5.63 20.12
N ASN A 209 -10.40 4.79 19.46
CA ASN A 209 -11.51 5.21 18.59
C ASN A 209 -11.07 6.20 17.49
N ARG A 210 -9.85 6.07 16.98
CA ARG A 210 -9.28 6.89 15.90
C ARG A 210 -9.42 6.16 14.57
N PRO A 211 -10.01 6.80 13.54
CA PRO A 211 -10.03 6.22 12.19
C PRO A 211 -8.63 6.28 11.56
N THR A 212 -8.28 5.24 10.81
CA THR A 212 -7.06 5.19 10.03
C THR A 212 -7.38 5.43 8.56
N PHE A 213 -6.60 6.28 7.88
CA PHE A 213 -6.74 6.55 6.44
C PHE A 213 -5.50 6.07 5.69
N LEU A 214 -5.69 5.19 4.73
CA LEU A 214 -4.67 4.76 3.78
C LEU A 214 -4.89 5.46 2.44
N PHE A 215 -4.09 6.50 2.17
CA PHE A 215 -4.08 7.17 0.87
C PHE A 215 -3.09 6.48 -0.07
N ILE A 216 -3.56 6.07 -1.24
CA ILE A 216 -2.75 5.51 -2.32
C ILE A 216 -2.79 6.48 -3.48
N ASP A 217 -1.74 7.28 -3.62
CA ASP A 217 -1.65 8.23 -4.73
C ASP A 217 -1.16 7.53 -6.01
N GLU A 218 -1.62 8.00 -7.17
CA GLU A 218 -1.40 7.38 -8.47
C GLU A 218 -1.72 5.88 -8.48
N ALA A 219 -2.86 5.53 -7.88
CA ALA A 219 -3.29 4.15 -7.64
C ALA A 219 -3.35 3.31 -8.94
N HIS A 220 -3.56 3.94 -10.11
CA HIS A 220 -3.55 3.26 -11.40
C HIS A 220 -2.21 2.56 -11.70
N ILE A 221 -1.07 3.10 -11.25
CA ILE A 221 0.24 2.47 -11.41
C ILE A 221 0.33 1.21 -10.57
N GLN A 222 -0.12 1.32 -9.32
CA GLN A 222 0.00 0.24 -8.32
C GLN A 222 -1.00 -0.88 -8.58
N PHE A 223 -2.21 -0.55 -9.03
CA PHE A 223 -3.28 -1.52 -9.31
C PHE A 223 -3.11 -2.26 -10.65
N GLN A 224 -2.04 -2.01 -11.40
CA GLN A 224 -1.62 -2.87 -12.50
C GLN A 224 -0.85 -4.12 -12.03
N ILE A 225 -0.47 -4.19 -10.76
CA ILE A 225 0.34 -5.26 -10.20
C ILE A 225 -0.57 -6.23 -9.44
N PRO A 226 -0.72 -7.51 -9.87
CA PRO A 226 -1.68 -8.45 -9.30
C PRO A 226 -1.52 -8.67 -7.79
N SER A 227 -0.30 -8.83 -7.28
CA SER A 227 -0.04 -8.99 -5.85
C SER A 227 -0.47 -7.77 -5.03
N VAL A 228 -0.27 -6.54 -5.54
CA VAL A 228 -0.73 -5.30 -4.90
C VAL A 228 -2.25 -5.24 -4.86
N VAL A 229 -2.90 -5.59 -5.96
CA VAL A 229 -4.38 -5.63 -6.02
C VAL A 229 -4.94 -6.66 -5.05
N THR A 230 -4.34 -7.86 -5.00
CA THR A 230 -4.74 -8.91 -4.05
C THR A 230 -4.68 -8.40 -2.61
N SER A 231 -3.60 -7.75 -2.25
CA SER A 231 -3.42 -7.13 -0.94
C SER A 231 -4.43 -6.01 -0.67
N ALA A 232 -4.64 -5.11 -1.64
CA ALA A 232 -5.61 -4.02 -1.51
C ALA A 232 -7.05 -4.54 -1.36
N LEU A 233 -7.41 -5.62 -2.05
CA LEU A 233 -8.70 -6.30 -1.87
C LEU A 233 -8.85 -6.91 -0.48
N LEU A 234 -7.79 -7.49 0.07
CA LEU A 234 -7.78 -7.99 1.44
C LEU A 234 -8.05 -6.87 2.43
N ILE A 235 -7.32 -5.76 2.30
CA ILE A 235 -7.55 -4.55 3.11
C ILE A 235 -9.00 -4.08 2.97
N ALA A 236 -9.50 -3.90 1.75
CA ALA A 236 -10.84 -3.38 1.52
C ALA A 236 -11.92 -4.22 2.21
N LYS A 237 -11.74 -5.55 2.30
CA LYS A 237 -12.66 -6.46 2.99
C LYS A 237 -12.66 -6.28 4.51
N VAL A 238 -11.50 -6.05 5.11
CA VAL A 238 -11.36 -5.93 6.58
C VAL A 238 -11.40 -4.47 7.06
N ALA A 239 -11.16 -3.51 6.18
CA ALA A 239 -11.02 -2.10 6.46
C ALA A 239 -12.18 -1.55 7.30
N ARG A 240 -13.43 -1.88 6.93
CA ARG A 240 -14.62 -1.41 7.64
C ARG A 240 -14.64 -1.82 9.11
N LYS A 241 -14.18 -3.03 9.43
CA LYS A 241 -14.14 -3.54 10.82
C LYS A 241 -13.05 -2.86 11.63
N LEU A 242 -11.94 -2.53 10.97
CA LEU A 242 -10.79 -1.90 11.59
C LEU A 242 -10.87 -0.37 11.65
N GLY A 243 -11.97 0.25 11.20
CA GLY A 243 -12.04 1.70 11.10
C GLY A 243 -11.01 2.27 10.11
N LEU A 244 -10.55 1.45 9.15
CA LEU A 244 -9.60 1.83 8.12
C LEU A 244 -10.36 2.29 6.87
N TRP A 245 -9.93 3.40 6.31
CA TRP A 245 -10.46 3.97 5.07
C TRP A 245 -9.41 3.87 3.98
N LEU A 246 -9.70 3.07 2.95
CA LEU A 246 -8.86 3.00 1.75
C LEU A 246 -9.27 4.11 0.79
N VAL A 247 -8.33 5.00 0.48
CA VAL A 247 -8.55 6.19 -0.36
C VAL A 247 -7.56 6.17 -1.54
N PRO A 248 -7.86 5.44 -2.63
CA PRO A 248 -7.05 5.51 -3.83
C PRO A 248 -7.34 6.81 -4.59
N SER A 249 -6.30 7.49 -5.05
CA SER A 249 -6.40 8.63 -5.96
C SER A 249 -5.74 8.30 -7.30
N THR A 250 -6.29 8.83 -8.38
CA THR A 250 -5.75 8.65 -9.73
C THR A 250 -6.14 9.81 -10.62
N GLN A 251 -5.26 10.15 -11.54
CA GLN A 251 -5.52 11.13 -12.61
C GLN A 251 -6.18 10.48 -13.82
N ASN A 252 -6.14 9.15 -13.94
CA ASN A 252 -6.67 8.45 -15.10
C ASN A 252 -7.38 7.14 -14.68
N VAL A 253 -8.70 7.17 -14.67
CA VAL A 253 -9.52 6.01 -14.35
C VAL A 253 -9.45 4.93 -15.45
N ALA A 254 -9.23 5.34 -16.71
CA ALA A 254 -9.13 4.40 -17.83
C ALA A 254 -7.99 3.38 -17.68
N ASP A 255 -6.91 3.76 -16.98
CA ASP A 255 -5.77 2.87 -16.73
C ASP A 255 -6.08 1.78 -15.67
N MET A 256 -7.22 1.90 -14.99
CA MET A 256 -7.73 0.89 -14.03
C MET A 256 -8.63 -0.16 -14.68
N ASN A 257 -8.41 -0.49 -15.95
CA ASN A 257 -9.28 -1.38 -16.72
C ASN A 257 -8.97 -2.89 -16.56
N SER A 258 -8.02 -3.28 -15.72
CA SER A 258 -7.78 -4.69 -15.42
C SER A 258 -8.95 -5.28 -14.62
N GLU A 259 -9.24 -6.57 -14.83
CA GLU A 259 -10.31 -7.27 -14.10
C GLU A 259 -10.13 -7.13 -12.57
N MET A 260 -8.89 -7.20 -12.11
CA MET A 260 -8.55 -7.08 -10.69
C MET A 260 -8.78 -5.66 -10.17
N ALA A 261 -8.32 -4.62 -10.88
CA ALA A 261 -8.55 -3.22 -10.49
C ALA A 261 -10.04 -2.87 -10.48
N THR A 262 -10.80 -3.40 -11.43
CA THR A 262 -12.26 -3.24 -11.48
C THR A 262 -12.94 -3.79 -10.21
N LYS A 263 -12.43 -4.89 -9.64
CA LYS A 263 -12.93 -5.43 -8.37
C LYS A 263 -12.72 -4.45 -7.21
N ILE A 264 -11.58 -3.76 -7.13
CA ILE A 264 -11.36 -2.72 -6.11
C ILE A 264 -12.33 -1.55 -6.32
N LEU A 265 -12.43 -1.05 -7.54
CA LEU A 265 -13.32 0.08 -7.85
C LEU A 265 -14.79 -0.23 -7.51
N SER A 266 -15.22 -1.47 -7.67
CA SER A 266 -16.57 -1.89 -7.30
C SER A 266 -16.85 -1.88 -5.78
N LEU A 267 -15.82 -1.95 -4.95
CA LEU A 267 -15.93 -1.85 -3.49
C LEU A 267 -15.93 -0.40 -2.98
N ILE A 268 -15.59 0.57 -3.83
CA ILE A 268 -15.55 1.98 -3.47
C ILE A 268 -16.96 2.56 -3.55
N GLU A 269 -17.56 2.83 -2.39
CA GLU A 269 -18.91 3.40 -2.30
C GLU A 269 -18.91 4.91 -2.59
N THR A 270 -17.89 5.63 -2.14
CA THR A 270 -17.80 7.09 -2.24
C THR A 270 -16.76 7.51 -3.26
N TRP A 271 -17.16 8.32 -4.22
CA TRP A 271 -16.30 8.87 -5.26
C TRP A 271 -16.22 10.38 -5.10
N ILE A 272 -15.04 10.94 -5.22
CA ILE A 272 -14.81 12.38 -5.30
C ILE A 272 -14.21 12.65 -6.67
N LEU A 273 -14.97 13.32 -7.53
CA LEU A 273 -14.57 13.68 -8.89
C LEU A 273 -14.19 15.16 -8.93
N LEU A 274 -12.97 15.43 -9.30
CA LEU A 274 -12.52 16.76 -9.68
C LEU A 274 -12.94 17.05 -11.13
N GLY A 275 -12.64 18.21 -11.67
CA GLY A 275 -12.97 18.54 -13.07
C GLY A 275 -12.45 17.47 -14.02
N VAL A 276 -13.35 16.86 -14.79
CA VAL A 276 -13.07 15.80 -15.76
C VAL A 276 -13.55 16.23 -17.15
N ASP A 277 -12.85 15.84 -18.18
CA ASP A 277 -13.31 16.06 -19.56
C ASP A 277 -14.36 15.01 -19.99
N GLU A 278 -14.98 15.21 -21.15
CA GLU A 278 -16.02 14.29 -21.65
C GLU A 278 -15.52 12.86 -21.87
N LYS A 279 -14.25 12.67 -22.22
CA LYS A 279 -13.66 11.35 -22.41
C LYS A 279 -13.48 10.67 -21.06
N GLU A 280 -12.94 11.36 -20.10
CA GLU A 280 -12.77 10.86 -18.72
C GLU A 280 -14.12 10.53 -18.07
N LEU A 281 -15.15 11.36 -18.33
CA LEU A 281 -16.50 11.09 -17.87
C LEU A 281 -17.05 9.77 -18.43
N LEU A 282 -16.81 9.48 -19.71
CA LEU A 282 -17.17 8.19 -20.31
C LEU A 282 -16.41 7.03 -19.68
N ASP A 283 -15.14 7.23 -19.29
CA ASP A 283 -14.36 6.20 -18.60
C ASP A 283 -14.88 5.97 -17.18
N VAL A 284 -15.26 7.01 -16.44
CA VAL A 284 -15.91 6.88 -15.13
C VAL A 284 -17.22 6.09 -15.24
N GLN A 285 -18.03 6.33 -16.28
CA GLN A 285 -19.29 5.62 -16.51
C GLN A 285 -19.13 4.11 -16.74
N LYS A 286 -17.95 3.63 -17.17
CA LYS A 286 -17.66 2.19 -17.29
C LYS A 286 -17.61 1.49 -15.93
N PHE A 287 -17.21 2.20 -14.88
CA PHE A 287 -17.04 1.64 -13.54
C PHE A 287 -18.18 1.99 -12.59
N LYS A 288 -18.84 3.11 -12.81
CA LYS A 288 -19.94 3.58 -11.97
C LYS A 288 -21.11 4.03 -12.83
N GLN A 289 -22.28 3.42 -12.62
CA GLN A 289 -23.50 3.89 -13.27
C GLN A 289 -23.86 5.28 -12.74
N LEU A 290 -23.89 6.26 -13.61
CA LEU A 290 -24.22 7.64 -13.29
C LEU A 290 -25.62 8.00 -13.77
N THR A 291 -26.40 8.69 -12.95
CA THR A 291 -27.67 9.26 -13.37
C THR A 291 -27.45 10.53 -14.22
N PRO A 292 -28.44 10.96 -15.03
CA PRO A 292 -28.34 12.23 -15.77
C PRO A 292 -28.04 13.43 -14.87
N GLU A 293 -28.60 13.46 -13.67
CA GLU A 293 -28.40 14.54 -12.70
C GLU A 293 -26.96 14.54 -12.18
N GLN A 294 -26.36 13.36 -11.92
CA GLN A 294 -24.97 13.24 -11.53
C GLN A 294 -24.01 13.67 -12.64
N ILE A 295 -24.33 13.32 -13.88
CA ILE A 295 -23.56 13.77 -15.07
C ILE A 295 -23.62 15.30 -15.17
N ALA A 296 -24.79 15.92 -14.97
CA ALA A 296 -24.92 17.37 -15.00
C ALA A 296 -24.06 18.02 -13.91
N LEU A 297 -24.10 17.51 -12.66
CA LEU A 297 -23.25 18.00 -11.57
C LEU A 297 -21.76 17.91 -11.88
N ILE A 298 -21.30 16.83 -12.53
CA ILE A 298 -19.88 16.65 -12.88
C ILE A 298 -19.47 17.68 -13.95
N ARG A 299 -20.36 17.97 -14.92
CA ARG A 299 -20.10 18.98 -15.96
C ARG A 299 -20.08 20.40 -15.45
N ASP A 300 -20.78 20.66 -14.35
CA ASP A 300 -20.86 21.98 -13.70
C ASP A 300 -19.63 22.27 -12.80
N ILE A 301 -18.68 21.32 -12.66
CA ILE A 301 -17.46 21.54 -11.88
C ILE A 301 -16.65 22.67 -12.49
N ASP A 302 -16.41 23.73 -11.71
CA ASP A 302 -15.53 24.82 -12.03
C ASP A 302 -14.39 24.93 -11.01
N SER A 303 -13.25 25.43 -11.43
CA SER A 303 -12.11 25.60 -10.57
C SER A 303 -11.32 26.84 -10.97
N GLN A 304 -11.07 27.70 -10.00
CA GLN A 304 -10.26 28.87 -10.22
C GLN A 304 -8.92 28.74 -9.51
N LYS A 305 -7.86 28.64 -10.32
CA LYS A 305 -6.51 28.45 -9.82
C LYS A 305 -6.12 29.47 -8.74
N GLY A 306 -5.62 28.97 -7.62
CA GLY A 306 -5.20 29.78 -6.48
C GLY A 306 -6.33 30.38 -5.66
N LEU A 307 -7.59 30.14 -6.01
CA LEU A 307 -8.77 30.59 -5.26
C LEU A 307 -9.57 29.43 -4.69
N TYR A 308 -10.06 28.55 -5.55
CA TYR A 308 -10.87 27.40 -5.14
C TYR A 308 -10.77 26.28 -6.17
N SER A 309 -11.12 25.09 -5.70
CA SER A 309 -11.39 23.92 -6.57
C SER A 309 -12.77 23.37 -6.22
N GLU A 310 -13.57 23.04 -7.23
CA GLU A 310 -14.81 22.33 -7.04
C GLU A 310 -14.63 20.84 -7.29
N ALA A 311 -15.48 20.06 -6.63
CA ALA A 311 -15.54 18.62 -6.80
C ALA A 311 -16.95 18.13 -6.60
N VAL A 312 -17.30 17.01 -7.20
CA VAL A 312 -18.57 16.31 -6.98
C VAL A 312 -18.32 15.10 -6.09
N LEU A 313 -19.05 15.03 -4.99
CA LEU A 313 -19.13 13.86 -4.13
C LEU A 313 -20.28 12.97 -4.60
N LEU A 314 -19.98 11.70 -4.87
CA LEU A 314 -20.94 10.66 -5.24
C LEU A 314 -20.86 9.53 -4.22
N GLY A 315 -21.74 9.55 -3.23
CA GLY A 315 -21.86 8.49 -2.22
C GLY A 315 -23.24 7.87 -2.22
N SER A 316 -23.43 6.79 -1.46
CA SER A 316 -24.72 6.11 -1.33
C SER A 316 -25.75 6.97 -0.54
N ARG A 317 -25.30 7.82 0.38
CA ARG A 317 -26.15 8.65 1.24
C ARG A 317 -26.15 10.12 0.85
N TYR A 318 -25.06 10.60 0.29
CA TYR A 318 -24.86 12.01 -0.03
C TYR A 318 -24.29 12.14 -1.42
N GLN A 319 -24.79 13.11 -2.18
CA GLN A 319 -24.24 13.50 -3.45
C GLN A 319 -24.39 15.03 -3.59
N GLY A 320 -23.42 15.65 -4.26
CA GLY A 320 -23.47 17.08 -4.53
C GLY A 320 -22.15 17.66 -4.94
N LEU A 321 -22.23 18.87 -5.47
CA LEU A 321 -21.08 19.71 -5.78
C LEU A 321 -20.65 20.42 -4.50
N PHE A 322 -19.34 20.46 -4.24
CA PHE A 322 -18.76 21.22 -3.13
C PHE A 322 -17.52 21.96 -3.59
N ARG A 323 -17.22 23.05 -2.91
CA ARG A 323 -16.08 23.90 -3.21
C ARG A 323 -15.05 23.85 -2.08
N VAL A 324 -13.81 23.57 -2.41
CA VAL A 324 -12.66 23.61 -1.50
C VAL A 324 -11.97 24.95 -1.66
N ILE A 325 -11.91 25.73 -0.59
CA ILE A 325 -11.21 27.01 -0.54
C ILE A 325 -10.04 26.85 0.44
N PRO A 326 -8.83 26.47 -0.04
CA PRO A 326 -7.71 26.25 0.85
C PRO A 326 -7.22 27.56 1.47
N PRO A 327 -6.83 27.57 2.75
CA PRO A 327 -6.17 28.72 3.36
C PRO A 327 -4.92 29.12 2.56
N ARG A 328 -4.67 30.43 2.44
CA ARG A 328 -3.51 30.96 1.68
C ARG A 328 -2.17 30.39 2.16
N TYR A 329 -2.05 30.19 3.46
CA TYR A 329 -0.89 29.55 4.05
C TYR A 329 -0.68 28.12 3.56
N LEU A 330 -1.77 27.33 3.48
CA LEU A 330 -1.71 25.96 2.94
C LEU A 330 -1.36 25.96 1.46
N LEU A 331 -1.93 26.87 0.67
CA LEU A 331 -1.54 27.06 -0.73
C LEU A 331 -0.04 27.36 -0.87
N ALA A 332 0.49 28.28 -0.06
CA ALA A 332 1.90 28.63 -0.08
C ALA A 332 2.82 27.45 0.27
N LEU A 333 2.41 26.59 1.21
CA LEU A 333 3.14 25.37 1.55
C LEU A 333 3.12 24.32 0.43
N LEU A 334 1.99 24.17 -0.25
CA LEU A 334 1.74 23.12 -1.25
C LEU A 334 2.02 23.55 -2.70
N MET A 335 2.57 24.76 -2.91
CA MET A 335 2.92 25.26 -4.23
C MET A 335 3.78 24.29 -5.03
N THR A 336 3.36 23.95 -6.24
CA THR A 336 4.04 23.00 -7.12
C THR A 336 4.66 23.66 -8.37
N GLU A 337 4.20 24.82 -8.79
CA GLU A 337 4.73 25.51 -9.98
C GLU A 337 6.16 26.03 -9.78
N LYS A 338 6.94 25.99 -10.87
CA LYS A 338 8.36 26.37 -10.83
C LYS A 338 8.59 27.79 -10.31
N SER A 339 7.76 28.74 -10.80
CA SER A 339 7.87 30.16 -10.39
C SER A 339 7.50 30.39 -8.94
N GLU A 340 6.49 29.68 -8.46
CA GLU A 340 6.00 29.77 -7.08
C GLU A 340 6.97 29.09 -6.11
N LYS A 341 7.44 27.89 -6.49
CA LYS A 341 8.52 27.20 -5.73
C LYS A 341 9.77 28.04 -5.63
N ALA A 342 10.20 28.68 -6.72
CA ALA A 342 11.39 29.54 -6.72
C ALA A 342 11.25 30.71 -5.75
N GLN A 343 10.08 31.35 -5.65
CA GLN A 343 9.83 32.43 -4.70
C GLN A 343 9.92 31.94 -3.24
N ARG A 344 9.33 30.77 -2.94
CA ARG A 344 9.41 30.19 -1.61
C ARG A 344 10.84 29.76 -1.29
N HIS A 345 11.53 29.07 -2.19
CA HIS A 345 12.91 28.64 -1.99
C HIS A 345 13.88 29.81 -1.80
N ALA A 346 13.66 30.94 -2.45
CA ALA A 346 14.46 32.14 -2.21
C ALA A 346 14.32 32.63 -0.75
N LEU A 347 13.11 32.58 -0.20
CA LEU A 347 12.86 32.94 1.19
C LEU A 347 13.36 31.90 2.19
N GLU A 348 13.39 30.62 1.80
CA GLU A 348 13.93 29.52 2.63
C GLU A 348 15.44 29.61 2.85
N GLN A 349 16.16 30.47 2.10
CA GLN A 349 17.58 30.77 2.37
C GLN A 349 17.77 31.63 3.61
N GLU A 350 16.79 32.45 3.97
CA GLU A 350 16.83 33.40 5.07
C GLU A 350 15.89 33.03 6.23
N HIS A 351 14.89 32.19 5.97
CA HIS A 351 13.84 31.84 6.90
C HIS A 351 13.63 30.33 6.92
N ASP A 352 13.01 29.80 7.99
CA ASP A 352 12.49 28.43 7.96
C ASP A 352 11.31 28.29 6.98
N VAL A 353 10.98 27.05 6.62
CA VAL A 353 9.94 26.71 5.60
C VAL A 353 8.57 27.29 5.98
N LEU A 354 8.22 27.29 7.26
CA LEU A 354 6.92 27.78 7.72
C LEU A 354 6.83 29.30 7.63
N LYS A 355 7.89 30.00 8.00
CA LYS A 355 7.97 31.46 7.90
C LYS A 355 8.03 31.93 6.45
N ALA A 356 8.76 31.21 5.59
CA ALA A 356 8.78 31.48 4.16
C ALA A 356 7.36 31.33 3.54
N ALA A 357 6.63 30.28 3.92
CA ALA A 357 5.24 30.07 3.49
C ALA A 357 4.29 31.17 3.98
N GLU A 358 4.44 31.64 5.22
CA GLU A 358 3.67 32.75 5.77
C GLU A 358 3.87 34.04 4.96
N ILE A 359 5.11 34.38 4.63
CA ILE A 359 5.44 35.57 3.82
C ILE A 359 4.81 35.47 2.43
N VAL A 360 4.87 34.27 1.80
CA VAL A 360 4.25 34.03 0.50
C VAL A 360 2.72 34.13 0.61
N ALA A 361 2.11 33.58 1.65
CA ALA A 361 0.65 33.66 1.88
C ALA A 361 0.17 35.12 1.95
N HIS A 362 0.86 35.96 2.72
CA HIS A 362 0.54 37.41 2.79
C HIS A 362 0.68 38.12 1.45
N ARG A 363 1.66 37.77 0.62
CA ARG A 363 1.77 38.32 -0.74
C ARG A 363 0.63 37.88 -1.63
N LEU A 364 0.12 36.66 -1.49
CA LEU A 364 -1.05 36.16 -2.22
C LEU A 364 -2.34 36.88 -1.78
N GLU A 365 -2.51 37.15 -0.50
CA GLU A 365 -3.65 37.91 0.04
C GLU A 365 -3.70 39.33 -0.54
N ASN A 366 -2.57 40.02 -0.51
CA ASN A 366 -2.46 41.39 -1.01
C ASN A 366 -2.75 41.48 -2.53
N LYS A 367 -2.28 40.51 -3.33
CA LYS A 367 -2.60 40.43 -4.76
C LYS A 367 -4.09 40.23 -5.01
N THR A 368 -4.73 39.38 -4.23
CA THR A 368 -6.17 39.10 -4.37
C THR A 368 -7.03 40.30 -3.99
N GLN A 369 -6.59 41.07 -2.96
CA GLN A 369 -7.29 42.31 -2.56
C GLN A 369 -7.14 43.39 -3.64
N ALA A 370 -5.95 43.57 -4.20
CA ALA A 370 -5.71 44.52 -5.28
C ALA A 370 -6.57 44.21 -6.53
N SER A 371 -6.61 42.93 -6.95
CA SER A 371 -7.45 42.51 -8.10
C SER A 371 -8.96 42.71 -7.86
N ARG A 372 -9.42 42.57 -6.61
CA ARG A 372 -10.81 42.86 -6.25
C ARG A 372 -11.14 44.35 -6.29
N GLN A 373 -10.21 45.21 -5.92
CA GLN A 373 -10.38 46.66 -5.99
C GLN A 373 -10.37 47.13 -7.43
N GLU A 374 -9.56 46.58 -8.31
CA GLU A 374 -9.53 46.90 -9.74
C GLU A 374 -10.79 46.41 -10.47
N GLY A 375 -11.38 45.25 -10.08
CA GLY A 375 -12.62 44.73 -10.70
C GLY A 375 -13.87 45.53 -10.38
N TYR A 376 -13.90 46.33 -9.33
CA TYR A 376 -15.05 47.20 -8.99
C TYR A 376 -15.09 48.51 -9.77
N PHE A 377 -14.09 48.80 -10.61
CA PHE A 377 -14.06 50.02 -11.45
C PHE A 377 -14.57 49.80 -12.87
N TYR A 378 -15.12 48.63 -13.20
CA TYR A 378 -15.62 48.34 -14.58
C TYR A 378 -17.12 47.98 -14.62
N GLU A 379 -17.89 48.24 -13.56
CA GLU A 379 -19.36 48.21 -13.59
C GLU A 379 -19.93 49.58 -13.18
N ASP A 380 -19.88 50.55 -14.11
CA ASP A 380 -20.76 51.72 -14.22
C ASP A 380 -21.07 51.99 -15.69
#